data_8f14fe22b83f359f8143e5e5e6e95ef4
#
_entry.id   8f14fe22b83f359f8143e5e5e6e95ef4
#
_cell.length_a   1.000
_cell.length_b   1.000
_cell.length_c   1.000
_cell.angle_alpha   90.00
_cell.angle_beta   90.00
_cell.angle_gamma   90.00
#
_symmetry.space_group_name_H-M   'P 1'
#
loop_
_entity.id
_entity.type
_entity.pdbx_description
1 polymer ?
#
loop_
_entity_poly.entity_id
_entity_poly.type
_entity_poly.pdbx_seq_one_letter_code
_entity_poly.pdbx_strand_id
1 'polypeptide(L)'
;MKKGWKIFWTVIISLTGAGVVFCIIALCLGVTFSQFEKAYPNGIGIIRKDYVSFEEDWDDDDDDDELEETENVVSGETFSYVENLKLDIGASEVQIKTGTDDTIHVDDSRMKTENAVQKRLSDDRKTLEITMKMRSSFDFKNVRNVKGILVIYLPRDYKFDQVDMEYGAVTAEIDGLNAKSLKIESGASGCTIKNADIEELDVETGAGSLDFYGTVEKEVDIDCGAGSVTLNLEGKVEDYNYELDSSAGSVEIGEDIDLGGLSTEKSIDNGSKRTIEISNGAGSVEIRFH
;
A
#
# COMPACT_ATOMS: atom_id res chain seq x y z
N MET A 1 -25.58 -10.60 -11.22
CA MET A 1 -24.50 -11.59 -11.02
C MET A 1 -25.09 -13.00 -10.97
N LYS A 2 -24.47 -13.98 -11.66
CA LYS A 2 -24.98 -15.38 -11.71
C LYS A 2 -24.85 -16.02 -10.34
N LYS A 3 -25.90 -16.74 -9.90
CA LYS A 3 -26.00 -17.38 -8.55
C LYS A 3 -24.77 -18.24 -8.20
N GLY A 4 -24.12 -18.87 -9.17
CA GLY A 4 -22.90 -19.66 -9.00
C GLY A 4 -21.65 -18.84 -8.60
N TRP A 5 -21.55 -17.57 -9.06
CA TRP A 5 -20.44 -16.68 -8.70
C TRP A 5 -20.47 -16.30 -7.22
N LYS A 6 -21.64 -16.05 -6.66
CA LYS A 6 -21.79 -15.76 -5.22
C LYS A 6 -21.43 -16.98 -4.36
N ILE A 7 -21.85 -18.18 -4.76
CA ILE A 7 -21.51 -19.43 -4.04
C ILE A 7 -20.01 -19.69 -4.08
N PHE A 8 -19.35 -19.46 -5.22
CA PHE A 8 -17.90 -19.62 -5.37
C PHE A 8 -17.12 -18.70 -4.41
N TRP A 9 -17.47 -17.43 -4.36
CA TRP A 9 -16.84 -16.46 -3.45
C TRP A 9 -17.14 -16.77 -1.97
N THR A 10 -18.36 -17.18 -1.63
CA THR A 10 -18.70 -17.56 -0.26
C THR A 10 -17.88 -18.75 0.21
N VAL A 11 -17.64 -19.74 -0.66
CA VAL A 11 -16.81 -20.92 -0.32
C VAL A 11 -15.34 -20.52 -0.13
N ILE A 12 -14.80 -19.66 -0.99
CA ILE A 12 -13.41 -19.19 -0.87
C ILE A 12 -13.22 -18.41 0.44
N ILE A 13 -14.08 -17.45 0.72
CA ILE A 13 -14.03 -16.65 1.96
C ILE A 13 -14.16 -17.55 3.21
N SER A 14 -15.07 -18.53 3.18
CA SER A 14 -15.23 -19.46 4.29
C SER A 14 -13.98 -20.35 4.51
N LEU A 15 -13.36 -20.83 3.44
CA LEU A 15 -12.13 -21.64 3.50
C LEU A 15 -10.94 -20.80 3.99
N THR A 16 -10.82 -19.58 3.51
CA THR A 16 -9.75 -18.66 3.93
C THR A 16 -9.92 -18.28 5.39
N GLY A 17 -11.14 -17.94 5.83
CA GLY A 17 -11.44 -17.65 7.23
C GLY A 17 -11.12 -18.82 8.16
N ALA A 18 -11.48 -20.06 7.76
CA ALA A 18 -11.12 -21.24 8.53
C ALA A 18 -9.59 -21.42 8.64
N GLY A 19 -8.85 -21.17 7.55
CA GLY A 19 -7.38 -21.24 7.54
C GLY A 19 -6.74 -20.24 8.52
N VAL A 20 -7.21 -19.01 8.54
CA VAL A 20 -6.73 -17.96 9.45
C VAL A 20 -7.01 -18.36 10.91
N VAL A 21 -8.20 -18.85 11.21
CA VAL A 21 -8.55 -19.32 12.56
C VAL A 21 -7.63 -20.45 13.01
N PHE A 22 -7.30 -21.41 12.15
CA PHE A 22 -6.36 -22.48 12.48
C PHE A 22 -4.95 -21.95 12.71
N CYS A 23 -4.50 -20.94 11.96
CA CYS A 23 -3.20 -20.29 12.19
C CYS A 23 -3.16 -19.59 13.55
N ILE A 24 -4.21 -18.85 13.92
CA ILE A 24 -4.32 -18.19 15.22
C ILE A 24 -4.32 -19.22 16.36
N ILE A 25 -5.08 -20.30 16.24
CA ILE A 25 -5.09 -21.38 17.24
C ILE A 25 -3.71 -22.00 17.38
N ALA A 26 -3.00 -22.26 16.28
CA ALA A 26 -1.64 -22.80 16.29
C ALA A 26 -0.66 -21.87 17.00
N LEU A 27 -0.74 -20.54 16.76
CA LEU A 27 0.05 -19.54 17.45
C LEU A 27 -0.27 -19.47 18.95
N CYS A 28 -1.56 -19.52 19.33
CA CYS A 28 -1.98 -19.55 20.73
C CYS A 28 -1.51 -20.82 21.47
N LEU A 29 -1.38 -21.93 20.77
CA LEU A 29 -0.82 -23.18 21.31
C LEU A 29 0.72 -23.19 21.37
N GLY A 30 1.37 -22.07 20.99
CA GLY A 30 2.82 -21.91 21.08
C GLY A 30 3.59 -22.61 19.95
N VAL A 31 2.93 -22.97 18.86
CA VAL A 31 3.61 -23.52 17.68
C VAL A 31 4.38 -22.39 16.99
N THR A 32 5.69 -22.40 17.14
CA THR A 32 6.57 -21.45 16.45
C THR A 32 6.97 -21.99 15.09
N PHE A 33 7.29 -21.09 14.16
CA PHE A 33 7.73 -21.45 12.80
C PHE A 33 8.93 -22.40 12.80
N SER A 34 9.82 -22.29 13.79
CA SER A 34 10.97 -23.17 13.96
C SER A 34 10.58 -24.61 14.36
N GLN A 35 9.47 -24.81 15.05
CA GLN A 35 8.96 -26.14 15.38
C GLN A 35 8.32 -26.81 14.17
N PHE A 36 7.63 -26.02 13.33
CA PHE A 36 7.09 -26.49 12.06
C PHE A 36 8.20 -26.94 11.10
N GLU A 37 9.27 -26.18 11.01
CA GLU A 37 10.44 -26.53 10.19
C GLU A 37 11.16 -27.79 10.68
N LYS A 38 11.23 -28.01 12.00
CA LYS A 38 11.75 -29.26 12.60
C LYS A 38 10.86 -30.47 12.36
N ALA A 39 9.53 -30.28 12.36
CA ALA A 39 8.57 -31.35 12.14
C ALA A 39 8.48 -31.78 10.66
N TYR A 40 8.74 -30.86 9.74
CA TYR A 40 8.66 -31.08 8.30
C TYR A 40 9.91 -30.57 7.59
N PRO A 41 11.09 -31.19 7.80
CA PRO A 41 12.36 -30.73 7.25
C PRO A 41 12.39 -30.76 5.71
N ASN A 42 11.53 -31.55 5.06
CA ASN A 42 11.42 -31.66 3.60
C ASN A 42 10.19 -30.93 3.01
N GLY A 43 9.50 -30.11 3.80
CA GLY A 43 8.24 -29.47 3.41
C GLY A 43 7.05 -30.41 3.33
N ILE A 44 5.84 -29.86 3.31
CA ILE A 44 4.61 -30.64 3.08
C ILE A 44 4.57 -30.90 1.57
N GLY A 45 4.63 -32.15 1.15
CA GLY A 45 4.65 -32.79 -0.18
C GLY A 45 4.24 -32.02 -1.48
N ILE A 46 3.96 -30.74 -1.40
CA ILE A 46 3.64 -29.85 -2.52
C ILE A 46 4.87 -29.00 -2.92
N ILE A 47 5.86 -28.87 -2.03
CA ILE A 47 7.09 -28.08 -2.29
C ILE A 47 8.31 -28.97 -2.00
N ARG A 48 8.93 -29.48 -3.05
CA ARG A 48 10.19 -30.24 -2.97
C ARG A 48 11.34 -29.25 -2.76
N LYS A 49 12.04 -29.33 -1.61
CA LYS A 49 13.32 -28.67 -1.40
C LYS A 49 14.42 -29.50 -2.04
N ASP A 50 14.91 -29.10 -3.20
CA ASP A 50 16.21 -29.55 -3.66
C ASP A 50 17.28 -28.75 -2.92
N TYR A 51 18.05 -29.45 -2.09
CA TYR A 51 19.17 -28.84 -1.37
C TYR A 51 20.31 -28.52 -2.37
N VAL A 52 20.56 -27.22 -2.54
CA VAL A 52 21.84 -26.74 -3.01
C VAL A 52 22.56 -26.18 -1.79
N SER A 53 23.66 -26.87 -1.39
CA SER A 53 24.56 -26.38 -0.36
C SER A 53 25.27 -25.14 -0.89
N PHE A 54 25.03 -23.99 -0.26
CA PHE A 54 25.86 -22.81 -0.41
C PHE A 54 26.82 -22.78 0.78
N GLU A 55 28.12 -22.84 0.47
CA GLU A 55 29.16 -22.41 1.41
C GLU A 55 29.00 -20.92 1.66
N GLU A 56 28.90 -20.57 2.93
CA GLU A 56 28.84 -19.18 3.40
C GLU A 56 30.29 -18.63 3.42
N ASP A 57 30.64 -17.85 2.43
CA ASP A 57 31.72 -16.88 2.57
C ASP A 57 31.12 -15.53 2.96
N TRP A 58 31.20 -15.23 4.26
CA TRP A 58 30.96 -13.92 4.80
C TRP A 58 32.27 -13.15 4.77
N ASP A 59 32.50 -12.35 3.75
CA ASP A 59 33.45 -11.26 3.82
C ASP A 59 32.71 -10.02 4.34
N ASP A 60 32.93 -9.75 5.63
CA ASP A 60 32.62 -8.47 6.27
C ASP A 60 33.61 -7.43 5.75
N ASP A 61 33.24 -6.69 4.73
CA ASP A 61 33.87 -5.41 4.40
C ASP A 61 32.88 -4.30 4.75
N ASP A 62 33.03 -3.81 6.00
CA ASP A 62 32.49 -2.55 6.47
C ASP A 62 33.22 -1.40 5.74
N ASP A 63 32.72 -1.01 4.59
CA ASP A 63 33.03 0.29 3.99
C ASP A 63 31.89 1.26 4.28
N ASP A 64 32.04 2.01 5.37
CA ASP A 64 31.33 3.25 5.65
C ASP A 64 31.70 4.31 4.60
N ASP A 65 31.12 4.21 3.41
CA ASP A 65 31.12 5.29 2.45
C ASP A 65 30.09 6.34 2.87
N GLU A 66 30.56 7.38 3.52
CA GLU A 66 29.87 8.67 3.65
C GLU A 66 29.50 9.13 2.23
N LEU A 67 28.20 8.97 1.88
CA LEU A 67 27.67 9.54 0.65
C LEU A 67 27.66 11.04 0.77
N GLU A 68 28.71 11.69 0.23
CA GLU A 68 28.65 13.11 -0.09
C GLU A 68 27.42 13.36 -0.98
N GLU A 69 26.54 14.24 -0.52
CA GLU A 69 25.45 14.80 -1.31
C GLU A 69 26.02 15.54 -2.52
N THR A 70 26.33 14.81 -3.58
CA THR A 70 26.66 15.41 -4.86
C THR A 70 25.36 15.75 -5.59
N GLU A 71 25.22 17.03 -5.90
CA GLU A 71 24.13 17.62 -6.68
C GLU A 71 23.75 16.73 -7.89
N ASN A 72 22.52 16.23 -7.87
CA ASN A 72 21.57 15.91 -8.92
C ASN A 72 22.12 15.65 -10.34
N VAL A 73 22.63 14.47 -10.58
CA VAL A 73 22.57 13.88 -11.91
C VAL A 73 21.33 12.99 -11.92
N VAL A 74 20.18 13.50 -12.36
CA VAL A 74 18.97 12.72 -12.54
C VAL A 74 19.17 11.80 -13.75
N SER A 75 19.57 10.58 -13.47
CA SER A 75 19.60 9.49 -14.44
C SER A 75 18.21 8.88 -14.47
N GLY A 76 17.41 9.16 -15.51
CA GLY A 76 16.06 8.63 -15.60
C GLY A 76 15.26 9.25 -16.75
N GLU A 77 14.08 8.71 -17.04
CA GLU A 77 13.18 9.27 -18.03
C GLU A 77 12.38 10.42 -17.44
N THR A 78 12.21 11.48 -18.27
CA THR A 78 11.51 12.70 -17.92
C THR A 78 10.24 12.83 -18.73
N PHE A 79 9.14 13.15 -18.05
CA PHE A 79 7.83 13.35 -18.66
C PHE A 79 7.35 14.78 -18.38
N SER A 80 6.99 15.49 -19.43
CA SER A 80 6.29 16.75 -19.27
C SER A 80 4.83 16.49 -18.95
N TYR A 81 4.09 17.50 -18.58
CA TYR A 81 2.68 17.55 -18.22
C TYR A 81 1.84 16.29 -18.51
N VAL A 82 1.33 15.68 -17.46
CA VAL A 82 0.29 14.62 -17.51
C VAL A 82 -0.81 14.95 -16.52
N GLU A 83 -2.06 14.68 -16.88
CA GLU A 83 -3.21 14.91 -15.98
C GLU A 83 -3.33 13.81 -14.92
N ASN A 84 -2.93 12.57 -15.27
CA ASN A 84 -3.10 11.40 -14.42
C ASN A 84 -1.79 10.63 -14.25
N LEU A 85 -1.62 10.05 -13.06
CA LEU A 85 -0.51 9.16 -12.71
C LEU A 85 -1.05 7.80 -12.27
N LYS A 86 -0.59 6.72 -12.90
CA LYS A 86 -0.93 5.35 -12.51
C LYS A 86 0.32 4.57 -12.17
N LEU A 87 0.34 3.97 -10.97
CA LEU A 87 1.42 3.13 -10.46
C LEU A 87 0.87 1.71 -10.21
N ASP A 88 1.40 0.70 -10.89
CA ASP A 88 1.09 -0.74 -10.68
C ASP A 88 2.40 -1.44 -10.28
N ILE A 89 2.67 -1.52 -8.99
CA ILE A 89 3.95 -1.97 -8.43
C ILE A 89 3.74 -3.23 -7.60
N GLY A 90 4.22 -4.36 -8.12
CA GLY A 90 4.10 -5.66 -7.45
C GLY A 90 4.89 -5.75 -6.15
N ALA A 91 6.18 -5.39 -6.16
CA ALA A 91 7.02 -5.40 -4.96
C ALA A 91 8.27 -4.54 -5.16
N SER A 92 8.46 -3.50 -4.35
CA SER A 92 9.71 -2.72 -4.24
C SER A 92 9.64 -1.69 -3.11
N GLU A 93 10.70 -0.90 -2.96
CA GLU A 93 10.65 0.38 -2.26
C GLU A 93 10.34 1.47 -3.28
N VAL A 94 9.37 2.35 -2.96
CA VAL A 94 8.94 3.47 -3.81
C VAL A 94 9.07 4.75 -3.02
N GLN A 95 9.73 5.75 -3.60
CA GLN A 95 9.84 7.08 -3.04
C GLN A 95 9.28 8.08 -4.04
N ILE A 96 8.25 8.83 -3.63
CA ILE A 96 7.71 9.94 -4.41
C ILE A 96 8.04 11.23 -3.69
N LYS A 97 8.67 12.17 -4.39
CA LYS A 97 9.17 13.42 -3.83
C LYS A 97 8.84 14.61 -4.72
N THR A 98 8.72 15.77 -4.12
CA THR A 98 8.63 17.01 -4.90
C THR A 98 9.96 17.30 -5.59
N GLY A 99 9.91 17.45 -6.90
CA GLY A 99 11.06 17.82 -7.75
C GLY A 99 11.37 19.32 -7.72
N THR A 100 12.36 19.70 -8.50
CA THR A 100 12.82 21.11 -8.60
C THR A 100 12.30 21.83 -9.83
N ASP A 101 11.72 21.11 -10.78
CA ASP A 101 11.23 21.62 -12.07
C ASP A 101 9.77 21.22 -12.33
N ASP A 102 9.26 21.57 -13.50
CA ASP A 102 7.86 21.35 -13.89
C ASP A 102 7.65 20.01 -14.62
N THR A 103 8.53 19.03 -14.39
CA THR A 103 8.48 17.72 -15.05
C THR A 103 8.43 16.58 -14.05
N ILE A 104 7.92 15.42 -14.50
CA ILE A 104 8.00 14.18 -13.73
C ILE A 104 9.29 13.47 -14.12
N HIS A 105 10.15 13.20 -13.16
CA HIS A 105 11.34 12.37 -13.35
C HIS A 105 11.15 11.01 -12.69
N VAL A 106 11.42 9.94 -13.44
CA VAL A 106 11.36 8.56 -12.95
C VAL A 106 12.77 7.99 -12.92
N ASP A 107 13.34 7.88 -11.74
CA ASP A 107 14.68 7.31 -11.51
C ASP A 107 14.57 5.86 -11.05
N ASP A 108 14.91 4.94 -11.94
CA ASP A 108 14.98 3.50 -11.70
C ASP A 108 16.43 2.96 -11.71
N SER A 109 17.42 3.84 -11.66
CA SER A 109 18.84 3.49 -11.68
C SER A 109 19.28 2.61 -10.52
N ARG A 110 18.57 2.71 -9.37
CA ARG A 110 18.79 1.89 -8.18
C ARG A 110 18.02 0.56 -8.19
N MET A 111 17.31 0.26 -9.27
CA MET A 111 16.66 -1.03 -9.45
C MET A 111 17.68 -2.06 -9.91
N LYS A 112 17.77 -3.21 -9.22
CA LYS A 112 18.77 -4.25 -9.52
C LYS A 112 18.56 -4.99 -10.84
N THR A 113 17.39 -4.85 -11.44
CA THR A 113 17.01 -5.55 -12.67
C THR A 113 16.77 -4.52 -13.74
N GLU A 114 17.64 -4.47 -14.74
CA GLU A 114 17.41 -3.67 -15.94
C GLU A 114 16.06 -4.06 -16.57
N ASN A 115 15.27 -3.06 -16.95
CA ASN A 115 13.90 -3.21 -17.49
C ASN A 115 12.83 -3.75 -16.52
N ALA A 116 13.06 -3.66 -15.21
CA ALA A 116 12.03 -4.03 -14.22
C ALA A 116 10.84 -3.06 -14.25
N VAL A 117 11.10 -1.79 -14.54
CA VAL A 117 10.10 -0.72 -14.55
C VAL A 117 9.74 -0.36 -15.99
N GLN A 118 8.46 -0.48 -16.32
CA GLN A 118 7.91 -0.04 -17.58
C GLN A 118 7.22 1.31 -17.39
N LYS A 119 7.55 2.26 -18.22
CA LYS A 119 7.01 3.61 -18.22
C LYS A 119 6.28 3.81 -19.53
N ARG A 120 5.01 4.11 -19.48
CA ARG A 120 4.18 4.29 -20.67
C ARG A 120 3.32 5.54 -20.56
N LEU A 121 3.37 6.35 -21.58
CA LEU A 121 2.46 7.46 -21.74
C LEU A 121 1.26 6.99 -22.58
N SER A 122 0.04 7.33 -22.16
CA SER A 122 -1.18 7.05 -22.94
C SER A 122 -1.15 7.72 -24.32
N ASP A 123 -1.98 7.23 -25.26
CA ASP A 123 -2.00 7.76 -26.64
C ASP A 123 -2.40 9.25 -26.69
N ASP A 124 -3.24 9.71 -25.77
CA ASP A 124 -3.63 11.11 -25.60
C ASP A 124 -2.61 11.93 -24.79
N ARG A 125 -1.55 11.28 -24.29
CA ARG A 125 -0.47 11.85 -23.48
C ARG A 125 -0.93 12.43 -22.14
N LYS A 126 -2.07 12.04 -21.63
CA LYS A 126 -2.66 12.54 -20.39
C LYS A 126 -2.33 11.69 -19.18
N THR A 127 -2.03 10.41 -19.36
CA THR A 127 -1.76 9.46 -18.28
C THR A 127 -0.36 8.89 -18.41
N LEU A 128 0.43 9.02 -17.35
CA LEU A 128 1.68 8.30 -17.20
C LEU A 128 1.43 7.04 -16.36
N GLU A 129 1.65 5.88 -16.98
CA GLU A 129 1.57 4.57 -16.34
C GLU A 129 2.99 4.08 -16.05
N ILE A 130 3.27 3.77 -14.78
CA ILE A 130 4.52 3.17 -14.32
C ILE A 130 4.19 1.80 -13.74
N THR A 131 4.68 0.76 -14.41
CA THR A 131 4.34 -0.62 -14.05
C THR A 131 5.59 -1.40 -13.70
N MET A 132 5.55 -2.10 -12.58
CA MET A 132 6.56 -3.08 -12.21
C MET A 132 5.89 -4.40 -11.82
N LYS A 133 5.70 -5.28 -12.81
CA LYS A 133 5.08 -6.59 -12.58
C LYS A 133 6.11 -7.59 -12.07
N MET A 134 5.78 -8.27 -10.98
CA MET A 134 6.51 -9.49 -10.65
C MET A 134 6.32 -10.51 -11.77
N ARG A 135 7.43 -11.01 -12.36
CA ARG A 135 7.33 -12.14 -13.28
C ARG A 135 6.58 -13.26 -12.57
N SER A 136 5.45 -13.68 -13.16
CA SER A 136 4.61 -14.75 -12.67
C SER A 136 5.30 -16.12 -12.84
N SER A 137 6.26 -16.43 -12.03
CA SER A 137 6.50 -17.77 -11.60
C SER A 137 6.49 -17.70 -10.07
N PHE A 138 5.82 -18.64 -9.44
CA PHE A 138 5.77 -18.86 -8.00
C PHE A 138 7.18 -19.17 -7.44
N ASP A 139 8.15 -18.33 -7.77
CA ASP A 139 9.51 -18.43 -7.31
C ASP A 139 9.71 -17.48 -6.14
N PHE A 140 9.24 -17.93 -4.97
CA PHE A 140 9.49 -17.26 -3.69
C PHE A 140 10.98 -17.00 -3.40
N LYS A 141 11.89 -17.65 -4.14
CA LYS A 141 13.33 -17.38 -4.07
C LYS A 141 13.70 -16.02 -4.68
N ASN A 142 12.93 -15.53 -5.65
CA ASN A 142 13.20 -14.24 -6.30
C ASN A 142 12.59 -13.03 -5.58
N VAL A 143 11.59 -13.22 -4.71
CA VAL A 143 11.00 -12.12 -3.91
C VAL A 143 12.05 -11.48 -2.97
N ARG A 144 13.03 -12.24 -2.50
CA ARG A 144 14.15 -11.71 -1.71
C ARG A 144 15.14 -10.86 -2.52
N ASN A 145 15.09 -10.89 -3.83
CA ASN A 145 16.05 -10.22 -4.72
C ASN A 145 15.46 -9.00 -5.47
N VAL A 146 14.18 -8.68 -5.30
CA VAL A 146 13.64 -7.39 -5.76
C VAL A 146 14.03 -6.33 -4.73
N LYS A 147 15.34 -6.13 -4.56
CA LYS A 147 15.89 -5.02 -3.80
C LYS A 147 16.18 -3.91 -4.80
N GLY A 148 15.40 -2.88 -4.74
CA GLY A 148 15.62 -1.67 -5.53
C GLY A 148 14.70 -0.59 -5.04
N ILE A 149 15.10 0.64 -5.29
CA ILE A 149 14.33 1.83 -4.95
C ILE A 149 13.93 2.50 -6.25
N LEU A 150 12.63 2.64 -6.45
CA LEU A 150 12.07 3.46 -7.52
C LEU A 150 11.81 4.86 -6.96
N VAL A 151 12.44 5.88 -7.53
CA VAL A 151 12.21 7.26 -7.12
C VAL A 151 11.47 8.01 -8.20
N ILE A 152 10.39 8.70 -7.83
CA ILE A 152 9.59 9.52 -8.72
C ILE A 152 9.59 10.94 -8.16
N TYR A 153 10.09 11.90 -8.96
CA TYR A 153 10.03 13.29 -8.62
C TYR A 153 8.85 13.93 -9.33
N LEU A 154 7.94 14.50 -8.56
CA LEU A 154 6.75 15.20 -9.09
C LEU A 154 7.02 16.69 -9.25
N PRO A 155 6.39 17.36 -10.22
CA PRO A 155 6.48 18.79 -10.36
C PRO A 155 6.02 19.52 -9.10
N ARG A 156 6.66 20.63 -8.76
CA ARG A 156 6.25 21.45 -7.62
C ARG A 156 4.89 22.08 -7.87
N ASP A 157 4.04 22.10 -6.82
CA ASP A 157 2.71 22.75 -6.82
C ASP A 157 1.79 22.24 -7.94
N TYR A 158 2.02 21.02 -8.42
CA TYR A 158 1.21 20.41 -9.45
C TYR A 158 0.06 19.61 -8.85
N LYS A 159 -1.17 19.82 -9.35
CA LYS A 159 -2.36 19.07 -8.94
C LYS A 159 -2.80 18.13 -10.07
N PHE A 160 -2.72 16.83 -9.80
CA PHE A 160 -3.21 15.81 -10.72
C PHE A 160 -4.73 15.77 -10.74
N ASP A 161 -5.32 15.35 -11.86
CA ASP A 161 -6.76 15.02 -11.90
C ASP A 161 -7.00 13.69 -11.18
N GLN A 162 -6.18 12.69 -11.45
CA GLN A 162 -6.29 11.37 -10.84
C GLN A 162 -4.91 10.76 -10.58
N VAL A 163 -4.77 10.14 -9.42
CA VAL A 163 -3.61 9.32 -9.07
C VAL A 163 -4.09 7.97 -8.58
N ASP A 164 -3.71 6.89 -9.29
CA ASP A 164 -4.04 5.52 -8.94
C ASP A 164 -2.76 4.78 -8.53
N MET A 165 -2.76 4.18 -7.34
CA MET A 165 -1.63 3.44 -6.79
C MET A 165 -2.07 2.01 -6.43
N GLU A 166 -1.67 1.04 -7.24
CA GLU A 166 -1.88 -0.39 -7.00
C GLU A 166 -0.58 -1.01 -6.47
N TYR A 167 -0.55 -1.40 -5.19
CA TYR A 167 0.63 -1.90 -4.50
C TYR A 167 0.43 -3.34 -4.00
N GLY A 168 1.29 -4.27 -4.45
CA GLY A 168 1.27 -5.65 -3.97
C GLY A 168 1.94 -5.80 -2.60
N ALA A 169 3.27 -5.77 -2.55
CA ALA A 169 4.11 -5.85 -1.34
C ALA A 169 5.19 -4.76 -1.40
N VAL A 170 4.78 -3.52 -1.26
CA VAL A 170 5.60 -2.31 -1.44
C VAL A 170 5.82 -1.61 -0.11
N THR A 171 6.99 -0.98 0.06
CA THR A 171 7.18 0.07 1.05
C THR A 171 7.21 1.39 0.30
N ALA A 172 6.22 2.27 0.54
CA ALA A 172 6.10 3.54 -0.17
C ALA A 172 6.22 4.73 0.79
N GLU A 173 7.05 5.69 0.42
CA GLU A 173 7.15 7.00 1.06
C GLU A 173 6.83 8.08 0.04
N ILE A 174 5.80 8.89 0.30
CA ILE A 174 5.28 9.90 -0.60
C ILE A 174 5.27 11.24 0.14
N ASP A 175 5.91 12.24 -0.44
CA ASP A 175 5.98 13.57 0.12
C ASP A 175 5.60 14.63 -0.92
N GLY A 176 4.54 15.37 -0.65
CA GLY A 176 4.05 16.46 -1.50
C GLY A 176 3.20 15.98 -2.69
N LEU A 177 2.07 15.33 -2.44
CA LEU A 177 1.13 14.90 -3.49
C LEU A 177 -0.15 15.71 -3.47
N ASN A 178 -0.49 16.35 -4.60
CA ASN A 178 -1.75 17.06 -4.75
C ASN A 178 -2.56 16.44 -5.89
N ALA A 179 -3.82 16.09 -5.62
CA ALA A 179 -4.71 15.49 -6.60
C ALA A 179 -6.19 15.82 -6.34
N LYS A 180 -7.02 15.76 -7.39
CA LYS A 180 -8.48 15.77 -7.20
C LYS A 180 -8.96 14.42 -6.70
N SER A 181 -8.43 13.32 -7.24
CA SER A 181 -8.74 11.96 -6.78
C SER A 181 -7.46 11.19 -6.55
N LEU A 182 -7.33 10.58 -5.37
CA LEU A 182 -6.26 9.65 -5.02
C LEU A 182 -6.89 8.32 -4.64
N LYS A 183 -6.58 7.29 -5.44
CA LYS A 183 -6.96 5.91 -5.13
C LYS A 183 -5.71 5.10 -4.76
N ILE A 184 -5.81 4.34 -3.67
CA ILE A 184 -4.75 3.47 -3.16
C ILE A 184 -5.30 2.06 -2.94
N GLU A 185 -4.86 1.11 -3.75
CA GLU A 185 -5.13 -0.31 -3.55
C GLU A 185 -3.87 -1.00 -3.03
N SER A 186 -3.94 -1.57 -1.83
CA SER A 186 -2.78 -2.16 -1.16
C SER A 186 -3.06 -3.60 -0.72
N GLY A 187 -2.25 -4.54 -1.19
CA GLY A 187 -2.29 -5.94 -0.75
C GLY A 187 -1.69 -6.12 0.65
N ALA A 188 -0.37 -6.06 0.75
CA ALA A 188 0.40 -6.21 1.99
C ALA A 188 1.53 -5.18 2.07
N SER A 189 1.23 -3.94 1.75
CA SER A 189 2.19 -2.83 1.63
C SER A 189 2.21 -1.97 2.89
N GLY A 190 3.34 -1.28 3.11
CA GLY A 190 3.41 -0.14 4.03
C GLY A 190 3.50 1.14 3.23
N CYS A 191 2.57 2.06 3.39
CA CYS A 191 2.54 3.33 2.68
C CYS A 191 2.46 4.49 3.66
N THR A 192 3.34 5.48 3.50
CA THR A 192 3.29 6.73 4.25
C THR A 192 3.19 7.89 3.28
N ILE A 193 2.16 8.72 3.42
CA ILE A 193 1.92 9.90 2.60
C ILE A 193 1.94 11.13 3.49
N LYS A 194 2.74 12.13 3.13
CA LYS A 194 2.87 13.38 3.85
C LYS A 194 2.67 14.57 2.94
N ASN A 195 2.24 15.68 3.52
CA ASN A 195 2.03 16.94 2.80
C ASN A 195 1.13 16.77 1.56
N ALA A 196 0.01 16.05 1.74
CA ALA A 196 -0.95 15.79 0.67
C ALA A 196 -2.14 16.75 0.74
N ASP A 197 -2.59 17.22 -0.45
CA ASP A 197 -3.81 18.01 -0.63
C ASP A 197 -4.70 17.31 -1.66
N ILE A 198 -5.74 16.63 -1.17
CA ILE A 198 -6.59 15.73 -1.94
C ILE A 198 -8.05 16.19 -1.85
N GLU A 199 -8.81 16.11 -2.95
CA GLU A 199 -10.25 16.36 -2.87
C GLU A 199 -11.02 15.09 -2.48
N GLU A 200 -10.71 13.94 -3.10
CA GLU A 200 -11.37 12.65 -2.87
C GLU A 200 -10.30 11.56 -2.66
N LEU A 201 -10.38 10.85 -1.53
CA LEU A 201 -9.44 9.81 -1.12
C LEU A 201 -10.16 8.45 -1.03
N ASP A 202 -9.75 7.48 -1.84
CA ASP A 202 -10.23 6.10 -1.84
C ASP A 202 -9.10 5.16 -1.43
N VAL A 203 -9.29 4.37 -0.37
CA VAL A 203 -8.29 3.48 0.22
C VAL A 203 -8.85 2.07 0.34
N GLU A 204 -8.30 1.15 -0.43
CA GLU A 204 -8.56 -0.28 -0.28
C GLU A 204 -7.29 -0.97 0.26
N THR A 205 -7.33 -1.54 1.46
CA THR A 205 -6.19 -2.25 2.03
C THR A 205 -6.55 -3.67 2.49
N GLY A 206 -5.79 -4.66 2.01
CA GLY A 206 -5.94 -6.05 2.42
C GLY A 206 -5.38 -6.31 3.81
N ALA A 207 -4.03 -6.37 3.93
CA ALA A 207 -3.30 -6.62 5.18
C ALA A 207 -2.12 -5.65 5.35
N GLY A 208 -2.13 -4.53 4.63
CA GLY A 208 -1.11 -3.51 4.66
C GLY A 208 -1.32 -2.46 5.74
N SER A 209 -0.48 -1.42 5.70
CA SER A 209 -0.65 -0.22 6.52
C SER A 209 -0.58 1.03 5.68
N LEU A 210 -1.42 2.01 5.99
CA LEU A 210 -1.39 3.35 5.42
C LEU A 210 -1.34 4.38 6.55
N ASP A 211 -0.36 5.27 6.48
CA ASP A 211 -0.29 6.48 7.29
C ASP A 211 -0.40 7.71 6.37
N PHE A 212 -1.47 8.46 6.48
CA PHE A 212 -1.75 9.65 5.67
C PHE A 212 -1.71 10.91 6.53
N TYR A 213 -1.05 11.95 6.03
CA TYR A 213 -0.96 13.28 6.65
C TYR A 213 -1.26 14.35 5.61
N GLY A 214 -2.36 15.06 5.78
CA GLY A 214 -2.75 16.12 4.85
C GLY A 214 -4.22 16.55 4.97
N THR A 215 -4.72 17.15 3.89
CA THR A 215 -6.11 17.57 3.77
C THR A 215 -6.88 16.66 2.82
N VAL A 216 -8.18 16.41 3.14
CA VAL A 216 -9.13 15.83 2.20
C VAL A 216 -10.38 16.74 2.19
N GLU A 217 -10.71 17.28 1.02
CA GLU A 217 -11.67 18.38 0.92
C GLU A 217 -13.12 17.92 0.79
N LYS A 218 -13.39 16.69 0.29
CA LYS A 218 -14.76 16.27 -0.05
C LYS A 218 -15.12 14.93 0.57
N GLU A 219 -14.41 13.87 0.18
CA GLU A 219 -14.80 12.50 0.47
C GLU A 219 -13.59 11.64 0.83
N VAL A 220 -13.77 10.80 1.83
CA VAL A 220 -12.87 9.73 2.20
C VAL A 220 -13.66 8.44 2.19
N ASP A 221 -13.20 7.44 1.42
CA ASP A 221 -13.73 6.09 1.40
C ASP A 221 -12.62 5.10 1.80
N ILE A 222 -12.88 4.27 2.82
CA ILE A 222 -11.91 3.33 3.37
C ILE A 222 -12.50 1.92 3.44
N ASP A 223 -11.95 1.03 2.63
CA ASP A 223 -12.15 -0.42 2.75
C ASP A 223 -10.91 -1.07 3.38
N CYS A 224 -11.00 -1.41 4.67
CA CYS A 224 -9.91 -2.04 5.42
C CYS A 224 -10.23 -3.50 5.73
N GLY A 225 -9.48 -4.44 5.14
CA GLY A 225 -9.65 -5.87 5.37
C GLY A 225 -9.16 -6.32 6.75
N ALA A 226 -7.84 -6.47 6.91
CA ALA A 226 -7.14 -6.87 8.13
C ALA A 226 -5.88 -6.02 8.37
N GLY A 227 -5.78 -4.88 7.71
CA GLY A 227 -4.68 -3.96 7.77
C GLY A 227 -4.85 -2.88 8.84
N SER A 228 -4.10 -1.80 8.66
CA SER A 228 -4.19 -0.60 9.51
C SER A 228 -4.21 0.65 8.64
N VAL A 229 -5.18 1.52 8.84
CA VAL A 229 -5.25 2.83 8.18
C VAL A 229 -5.27 3.91 9.24
N THR A 230 -4.31 4.84 9.18
CA THR A 230 -4.25 6.02 10.04
C THR A 230 -4.32 7.26 9.17
N LEU A 231 -5.35 8.07 9.33
CA LEU A 231 -5.45 9.38 8.69
C LEU A 231 -5.21 10.48 9.71
N ASN A 232 -4.28 11.38 9.42
CA ASN A 232 -4.06 12.60 10.17
C ASN A 232 -4.52 13.77 9.29
N LEU A 233 -5.74 14.27 9.55
CA LEU A 233 -6.42 15.25 8.74
C LEU A 233 -6.41 16.63 9.41
N GLU A 234 -6.29 17.68 8.60
CA GLU A 234 -6.53 19.03 9.07
C GLU A 234 -8.02 19.27 9.26
N GLY A 235 -8.40 19.87 10.40
CA GLY A 235 -9.80 20.21 10.68
C GLY A 235 -10.33 19.62 11.99
N LYS A 236 -11.61 19.28 12.00
CA LYS A 236 -12.32 18.79 13.19
C LYS A 236 -13.28 17.66 12.84
N VAL A 237 -13.64 16.85 13.85
CA VAL A 237 -14.62 15.76 13.73
C VAL A 237 -15.95 16.27 13.14
N GLU A 238 -16.42 17.44 13.53
CA GLU A 238 -17.70 17.99 13.07
C GLU A 238 -17.67 18.51 11.63
N ASP A 239 -16.50 18.59 11.00
CA ASP A 239 -16.37 19.02 9.61
C ASP A 239 -16.79 17.93 8.61
N TYR A 240 -17.09 16.71 9.07
CA TYR A 240 -17.47 15.57 8.25
C TYR A 240 -18.76 14.90 8.73
N ASN A 241 -19.51 14.31 7.80
CA ASN A 241 -20.50 13.28 8.09
C ASN A 241 -19.80 11.91 8.06
N TYR A 242 -20.34 10.92 8.77
CA TYR A 242 -19.73 9.59 8.87
C TYR A 242 -20.72 8.48 8.58
N GLU A 243 -20.29 7.51 7.75
CA GLU A 243 -20.93 6.21 7.57
C GLU A 243 -19.90 5.13 7.92
N LEU A 244 -20.12 4.42 9.02
CA LEU A 244 -19.15 3.52 9.61
C LEU A 244 -19.73 2.11 9.73
N ASP A 245 -19.05 1.12 9.16
CA ASP A 245 -19.32 -0.30 9.32
C ASP A 245 -18.04 -1.00 9.78
N SER A 246 -18.10 -1.69 10.94
CA SER A 246 -16.99 -2.47 11.45
C SER A 246 -17.44 -3.87 11.85
N SER A 247 -16.85 -4.88 11.22
CA SER A 247 -17.22 -6.29 11.46
C SER A 247 -16.56 -6.87 12.71
N ALA A 248 -15.23 -6.82 12.82
CA ALA A 248 -14.47 -7.40 13.94
C ALA A 248 -13.23 -6.59 14.31
N GLY A 249 -13.04 -5.45 13.65
CA GLY A 249 -11.92 -4.54 13.87
C GLY A 249 -12.27 -3.40 14.82
N SER A 250 -11.42 -2.36 14.80
CA SER A 250 -11.65 -1.11 15.52
C SER A 250 -11.70 0.07 14.56
N VAL A 251 -12.57 1.03 14.84
CA VAL A 251 -12.62 2.33 14.17
C VAL A 251 -12.62 3.41 15.24
N GLU A 252 -11.58 4.25 15.24
CA GLU A 252 -11.43 5.36 16.18
C GLU A 252 -11.35 6.67 15.41
N ILE A 253 -12.19 7.68 15.77
CA ILE A 253 -12.22 8.97 15.11
C ILE A 253 -12.21 10.08 16.16
N GLY A 254 -11.12 10.83 16.21
CA GLY A 254 -10.88 11.80 17.27
C GLY A 254 -10.89 11.16 18.65
N GLU A 255 -11.45 11.89 19.63
CA GLU A 255 -11.62 11.39 21.00
C GLU A 255 -13.05 10.88 21.28
N ASP A 256 -13.99 11.12 20.35
CA ASP A 256 -15.43 11.00 20.60
C ASP A 256 -16.08 9.75 19.95
N ILE A 257 -15.47 9.19 18.93
CA ILE A 257 -16.02 8.06 18.18
C ILE A 257 -15.08 6.87 18.29
N ASP A 258 -15.51 5.87 19.03
CA ASP A 258 -14.86 4.58 19.18
C ASP A 258 -15.86 3.46 18.87
N LEU A 259 -15.57 2.69 17.82
CA LEU A 259 -16.33 1.51 17.41
C LEU A 259 -15.41 0.30 17.55
N GLY A 260 -15.48 -0.35 18.70
CA GLY A 260 -14.86 -1.65 18.93
C GLY A 260 -15.91 -2.71 19.11
N GLY A 261 -15.65 -3.93 18.64
CA GLY A 261 -16.55 -5.07 18.86
C GLY A 261 -16.98 -5.78 17.60
N LEU A 262 -18.03 -6.59 17.73
CA LEU A 262 -18.53 -7.41 16.62
C LEU A 262 -19.74 -6.72 15.97
N SER A 263 -19.63 -6.46 14.68
CA SER A 263 -20.71 -5.98 13.80
C SER A 263 -21.38 -4.70 14.30
N THR A 264 -20.70 -3.59 14.17
CA THR A 264 -21.17 -2.26 14.59
C THR A 264 -21.33 -1.36 13.38
N GLU A 265 -22.53 -0.82 13.18
CA GLU A 265 -22.82 0.21 12.17
C GLU A 265 -23.16 1.53 12.92
N LYS A 266 -22.68 2.64 12.38
CA LYS A 266 -22.98 3.99 12.91
C LYS A 266 -22.99 5.01 11.79
N SER A 267 -24.03 5.82 11.75
CA SER A 267 -24.12 7.01 10.87
C SER A 267 -24.23 8.27 11.71
N ILE A 268 -23.46 9.29 11.34
CA ILE A 268 -23.44 10.59 12.00
C ILE A 268 -23.59 11.67 10.94
N ASP A 269 -24.63 12.45 11.03
CA ASP A 269 -24.89 13.60 10.16
C ASP A 269 -24.60 14.91 10.94
N ASN A 270 -23.49 15.54 10.62
CA ASN A 270 -23.07 16.83 11.15
C ASN A 270 -23.54 18.02 10.27
N GLY A 271 -24.31 17.74 9.21
CA GLY A 271 -24.74 18.74 8.23
C GLY A 271 -23.59 19.24 7.35
N SER A 272 -22.51 18.51 7.26
CA SER A 272 -21.34 18.82 6.44
C SER A 272 -21.60 18.46 4.97
N LYS A 273 -20.75 19.00 4.07
CA LYS A 273 -20.64 18.55 2.68
C LYS A 273 -19.55 17.50 2.48
N ARG A 274 -18.72 17.29 3.51
CA ARG A 274 -17.64 16.32 3.51
C ARG A 274 -18.14 15.03 4.12
N THR A 275 -17.73 13.89 3.58
CA THR A 275 -18.15 12.58 4.06
C THR A 275 -16.95 11.67 4.28
N ILE A 276 -17.00 10.86 5.31
CA ILE A 276 -16.07 9.76 5.56
C ILE A 276 -16.87 8.47 5.66
N GLU A 277 -16.63 7.56 4.71
CA GLU A 277 -17.20 6.21 4.70
C GLU A 277 -16.11 5.21 5.09
N ILE A 278 -16.41 4.29 6.02
CA ILE A 278 -15.46 3.27 6.49
C ILE A 278 -16.13 1.91 6.53
N SER A 279 -15.59 0.99 5.75
CA SER A 279 -15.87 -0.45 5.83
C SER A 279 -14.65 -1.14 6.42
N ASN A 280 -14.75 -1.63 7.67
CA ASN A 280 -13.64 -2.29 8.35
C ASN A 280 -13.95 -3.76 8.67
N GLY A 281 -13.15 -4.68 8.13
CA GLY A 281 -13.27 -6.11 8.38
C GLY A 281 -12.77 -6.51 9.78
N ALA A 282 -11.47 -6.79 9.87
CA ALA A 282 -10.77 -7.17 11.10
C ALA A 282 -9.53 -6.31 11.36
N GLY A 283 -9.42 -5.21 10.65
CA GLY A 283 -8.33 -4.26 10.73
C GLY A 283 -8.53 -3.18 11.80
N SER A 284 -7.72 -2.14 11.71
CA SER A 284 -7.82 -0.95 12.55
C SER A 284 -7.84 0.30 11.68
N VAL A 285 -8.83 1.16 11.86
CA VAL A 285 -8.91 2.46 11.22
C VAL A 285 -8.90 3.54 12.28
N GLU A 286 -7.96 4.46 12.19
CA GLU A 286 -7.83 5.59 13.11
C GLU A 286 -7.81 6.91 12.34
N ILE A 287 -8.67 7.86 12.72
CA ILE A 287 -8.68 9.21 12.14
C ILE A 287 -8.42 10.22 13.25
N ARG A 288 -7.37 10.99 13.09
CA ARG A 288 -6.95 12.08 13.99
C ARG A 288 -7.12 13.41 13.29
N PHE A 289 -7.57 14.42 14.03
CA PHE A 289 -7.70 15.79 13.57
C PHE A 289 -6.73 16.71 14.30
N HIS A 290 -6.20 17.70 13.62
CA HIS A 290 -5.26 18.69 14.17
C HIS A 290 -5.38 20.06 13.48
#